data_8737a0624ea5bd5779525092e4fd501c
#
_entry.id   8737a0624ea5bd5779525092e4fd501c
#
_cell.length_a   1.000
_cell.length_b   1.000
_cell.length_c   1.000
_cell.angle_alpha   90.00
_cell.angle_beta   90.00
_cell.angle_gamma   90.00
#
_symmetry.space_group_name_H-M   'P 1'
#
loop_
_entity.id
_entity.type
_entity.pdbx_description
1 polymer ?
#
loop_
_entity_poly.entity_id
_entity_poly.type
_entity_poly.pdbx_seq_one_letter_code
_entity_poly.pdbx_strand_id
1 'polypeptide(L)'
;ASNCWSFRTKRPVLFMRATGFSKGVMLTGNNLAGNVTFGIRTELLKKGDKVLSFLPLAHAYGCAFDFLTATAVGTHVTLLGKVPSPKILMKAFEEVKPNLIITVPLVIEKIYKNVIQPIINKKTMKWALSIPLLDGQIYGQIRKKLIDALGGRFKEVIIGGAAMNPEVEEFFHRIKFPFTIGYGMTECAPLISYAPWNEFVPTSSGRVLDIMEARIYKENPDDKLGEIQVRGENVMTGYYKNPEATKEVFTEDGWLRTGDLGTLDDDNNLYIRGRSKTMILSSSGQNIFPEEIEARLNNMPFVLESLVIERNKRLVALVYADYEALDSLGLNQPDNLKTIMDENLKNLNNSVAAYEKVSQIQLYPTEFEKTPKRSIKRYLYNSIAED
;
A
#
# COMPACT_ATOMS: atom_id res chain seq x y z
N ALA A 1 31.98 18.64 3.33
CA ALA A 1 31.40 17.68 2.39
C ALA A 1 30.18 18.27 1.66
N SER A 2 30.36 19.44 1.02
CA SER A 2 29.24 20.26 0.53
C SER A 2 29.19 20.45 -0.99
N ASN A 3 29.61 19.51 -1.82
CA ASN A 3 29.61 19.75 -3.27
C ASN A 3 29.42 18.51 -4.15
N CYS A 4 28.55 17.60 -3.84
CA CYS A 4 28.45 16.39 -4.67
C CYS A 4 27.20 16.25 -5.58
N TRP A 5 26.18 17.07 -5.50
CA TRP A 5 24.97 16.84 -6.33
C TRP A 5 24.34 18.15 -6.81
N SER A 6 25.04 18.90 -7.67
CA SER A 6 24.40 19.95 -8.47
C SER A 6 23.80 19.39 -9.76
N PHE A 7 23.01 18.33 -9.69
CA PHE A 7 22.17 17.89 -10.80
C PHE A 7 20.88 18.72 -10.89
N ARG A 8 21.02 20.03 -10.93
CA ARG A 8 19.90 20.92 -11.30
C ARG A 8 19.64 20.82 -12.81
N THR A 9 19.27 19.65 -13.29
CA THR A 9 18.82 19.52 -14.68
C THR A 9 17.31 19.64 -14.73
N LYS A 10 16.82 20.68 -15.38
CA LYS A 10 15.40 20.83 -15.75
C LYS A 10 14.99 19.84 -16.87
N ARG A 11 15.83 18.90 -17.26
CA ARG A 11 15.50 17.88 -18.27
C ARG A 11 14.62 16.83 -17.62
N PRO A 12 13.40 16.60 -18.11
CA PRO A 12 12.51 15.63 -17.53
C PRO A 12 12.95 14.19 -17.82
N VAL A 13 12.86 13.34 -16.82
CA VAL A 13 12.84 11.88 -16.96
C VAL A 13 11.38 11.44 -17.00
N LEU A 14 11.04 10.56 -17.92
CA LEU A 14 9.66 10.14 -18.12
C LEU A 14 9.36 8.87 -17.33
N PHE A 15 8.42 8.95 -16.41
CA PHE A 15 7.83 7.79 -15.75
C PHE A 15 6.41 7.56 -16.25
N MET A 16 6.06 6.29 -16.50
CA MET A 16 4.72 5.93 -16.97
C MET A 16 3.81 5.63 -15.79
N ARG A 17 2.70 6.33 -15.70
CA ARG A 17 1.62 5.99 -14.76
C ARG A 17 0.66 5.01 -15.44
N ALA A 18 0.49 3.84 -14.84
CA ALA A 18 -0.39 2.79 -15.34
C ALA A 18 -1.69 2.71 -14.52
N THR A 19 -2.54 3.74 -14.60
CA THR A 19 -3.93 3.68 -14.09
C THR A 19 -4.84 4.27 -15.15
N GLY A 20 -5.71 3.44 -15.74
CA GLY A 20 -6.51 3.84 -16.88
C GLY A 20 -5.66 4.06 -18.14
N PHE A 21 -5.89 5.14 -18.89
CA PHE A 21 -5.00 5.53 -19.99
C PHE A 21 -3.65 5.94 -19.41
N SER A 22 -2.58 5.26 -19.86
CA SER A 22 -1.21 5.54 -19.40
C SER A 22 -0.82 6.98 -19.71
N LYS A 23 -0.40 7.72 -18.68
CA LYS A 23 0.10 9.09 -18.81
C LYS A 23 1.60 9.10 -18.50
N GLY A 24 2.38 9.78 -19.33
CA GLY A 24 3.80 9.97 -19.09
C GLY A 24 4.03 11.10 -18.08
N VAL A 25 4.47 10.78 -16.88
CA VAL A 25 4.77 11.77 -15.82
C VAL A 25 6.17 12.34 -16.05
N MET A 26 6.28 13.64 -16.21
CA MET A 26 7.57 14.33 -16.41
C MET A 26 8.15 14.73 -15.06
N LEU A 27 9.16 13.99 -14.62
CA LEU A 27 9.95 14.30 -13.42
C LEU A 27 11.29 14.94 -13.80
N THR A 28 11.65 16.00 -13.13
CA THR A 28 12.97 16.62 -13.27
C THR A 28 13.99 15.91 -12.37
N GLY A 29 15.29 16.13 -12.65
CA GLY A 29 16.33 15.68 -11.73
C GLY A 29 16.15 16.24 -10.31
N ASN A 30 15.60 17.46 -10.15
CA ASN A 30 15.30 18.05 -8.85
C ASN A 30 14.20 17.29 -8.09
N ASN A 31 13.13 16.85 -8.79
CA ASN A 31 12.05 16.10 -8.13
C ASN A 31 12.59 14.79 -7.52
N LEU A 32 13.46 14.07 -8.25
CA LEU A 32 14.11 12.86 -7.75
C LEU A 32 15.14 13.18 -6.65
N ALA A 33 15.93 14.23 -6.84
CA ALA A 33 16.95 14.65 -5.87
C ALA A 33 16.33 15.07 -4.52
N GLY A 34 15.13 15.66 -4.51
CA GLY A 34 14.39 15.96 -3.28
C GLY A 34 14.18 14.72 -2.42
N ASN A 35 13.68 13.62 -3.03
CA ASN A 35 13.50 12.34 -2.34
C ASN A 35 14.82 11.74 -1.84
N VAL A 36 15.88 11.79 -2.68
CA VAL A 36 17.22 11.29 -2.30
C VAL A 36 17.78 12.08 -1.13
N THR A 37 17.70 13.42 -1.20
CA THR A 37 18.15 14.31 -0.13
C THR A 37 17.41 14.08 1.17
N PHE A 38 16.09 13.88 1.09
CA PHE A 38 15.27 13.49 2.24
C PHE A 38 15.79 12.18 2.86
N GLY A 39 15.95 11.12 2.05
CA GLY A 39 16.45 9.83 2.53
C GLY A 39 17.85 9.87 3.16
N ILE A 40 18.73 10.73 2.64
CA ILE A 40 20.07 10.96 3.21
C ILE A 40 19.96 11.69 4.56
N ARG A 41 19.17 12.77 4.61
CA ARG A 41 19.05 13.62 5.81
C ARG A 41 18.37 12.93 6.97
N THR A 42 17.39 12.07 6.69
CA THR A 42 16.69 11.27 7.71
C THR A 42 17.46 10.00 8.11
N GLU A 43 18.66 9.81 7.58
CA GLU A 43 19.51 8.65 7.83
C GLU A 43 18.75 7.30 7.67
N LEU A 44 17.93 7.21 6.62
CA LEU A 44 17.26 5.94 6.29
C LEU A 44 18.27 4.81 6.10
N LEU A 45 19.41 5.15 5.49
CA LEU A 45 20.54 4.26 5.23
C LEU A 45 21.86 4.94 5.60
N LYS A 46 22.85 4.13 5.98
CA LYS A 46 24.22 4.56 6.26
C LYS A 46 25.19 3.95 5.27
N LYS A 47 26.36 4.57 5.11
CA LYS A 47 27.44 4.03 4.28
C LYS A 47 27.81 2.62 4.73
N GLY A 48 27.84 1.68 3.80
CA GLY A 48 28.14 0.28 4.04
C GLY A 48 26.94 -0.58 4.43
N ASP A 49 25.74 0.02 4.62
CA ASP A 49 24.51 -0.74 4.81
C ASP A 49 24.20 -1.59 3.57
N LYS A 50 23.37 -2.60 3.75
CA LYS A 50 22.91 -3.50 2.69
C LYS A 50 21.44 -3.27 2.39
N VAL A 51 21.10 -3.26 1.11
CA VAL A 51 19.73 -3.18 0.61
C VAL A 51 19.47 -4.35 -0.32
N LEU A 52 18.33 -5.01 -0.17
CA LEU A 52 17.81 -5.96 -1.14
C LEU A 52 16.74 -5.27 -2.00
N SER A 53 17.08 -4.96 -3.24
CA SER A 53 16.16 -4.34 -4.19
C SER A 53 15.40 -5.44 -4.95
N PHE A 54 14.12 -5.54 -4.69
CA PHE A 54 13.20 -6.48 -5.35
C PHE A 54 11.96 -5.80 -5.93
N LEU A 55 11.78 -4.51 -5.66
CA LEU A 55 10.76 -3.71 -6.34
C LEU A 55 11.24 -3.33 -7.75
N PRO A 56 10.31 -3.19 -8.70
CA PRO A 56 10.68 -2.77 -10.05
C PRO A 56 11.31 -1.36 -10.07
N LEU A 57 12.55 -1.25 -10.52
CA LEU A 57 13.25 0.04 -10.62
C LEU A 57 12.63 0.99 -11.68
N ALA A 58 11.77 0.47 -12.54
CA ALA A 58 10.94 1.28 -13.44
C ALA A 58 9.86 2.08 -12.71
N HIS A 59 9.57 1.77 -11.45
CA HIS A 59 8.68 2.54 -10.58
C HIS A 59 9.45 3.54 -9.75
N ALA A 60 8.90 4.76 -9.61
CA ALA A 60 9.54 5.85 -8.88
C ALA A 60 9.93 5.45 -7.44
N TYR A 61 9.15 4.60 -6.77
CA TYR A 61 9.42 4.16 -5.40
C TYR A 61 10.70 3.31 -5.31
N GLY A 62 10.82 2.25 -6.08
CA GLY A 62 12.03 1.43 -6.12
C GLY A 62 13.22 2.22 -6.68
N CYS A 63 13.00 3.04 -7.71
CA CYS A 63 14.04 3.90 -8.28
C CYS A 63 14.63 4.87 -7.24
N ALA A 64 13.78 5.61 -6.54
CA ALA A 64 14.23 6.65 -5.59
C ALA A 64 14.94 6.07 -4.37
N PHE A 65 14.38 5.03 -3.76
CA PHE A 65 14.85 4.57 -2.45
C PHE A 65 15.72 3.31 -2.50
N ASP A 66 15.34 2.27 -3.29
CA ASP A 66 16.18 1.07 -3.41
C ASP A 66 17.46 1.32 -4.20
N PHE A 67 17.44 2.29 -5.12
CA PHE A 67 18.58 2.52 -6.02
C PHE A 67 19.24 3.88 -5.82
N LEU A 68 18.55 5.00 -6.07
CA LEU A 68 19.19 6.32 -6.05
C LEU A 68 19.67 6.71 -4.66
N THR A 69 18.81 6.62 -3.63
CA THR A 69 19.20 6.94 -2.23
C THR A 69 20.27 5.97 -1.74
N ALA A 70 20.09 4.68 -1.97
CA ALA A 70 21.03 3.66 -1.57
C ALA A 70 22.42 3.88 -2.18
N THR A 71 22.48 4.18 -3.48
CA THR A 71 23.73 4.48 -4.20
C THR A 71 24.37 5.78 -3.71
N ALA A 72 23.56 6.82 -3.50
CA ALA A 72 24.03 8.13 -3.05
C ALA A 72 24.68 8.08 -1.66
N VAL A 73 24.16 7.23 -0.77
CA VAL A 73 24.71 7.00 0.59
C VAL A 73 25.96 6.11 0.55
N GLY A 74 26.13 5.31 -0.49
CA GLY A 74 27.22 4.33 -0.61
C GLY A 74 26.93 3.02 0.10
N THR A 75 25.71 2.51 -0.06
CA THR A 75 25.28 1.20 0.44
C THR A 75 25.63 0.08 -0.55
N HIS A 76 25.56 -1.14 -0.09
CA HIS A 76 25.65 -2.32 -0.93
C HIS A 76 24.24 -2.73 -1.42
N VAL A 77 23.94 -2.48 -2.69
CA VAL A 77 22.66 -2.80 -3.31
C VAL A 77 22.73 -4.18 -3.96
N THR A 78 21.91 -5.11 -3.49
CA THR A 78 21.70 -6.43 -4.13
C THR A 78 20.40 -6.42 -4.92
N LEU A 79 20.48 -6.61 -6.23
CA LEU A 79 19.32 -6.75 -7.10
C LEU A 79 18.83 -8.20 -7.10
N LEU A 80 17.54 -8.43 -6.83
CA LEU A 80 16.99 -9.79 -6.77
C LEU A 80 17.07 -10.51 -8.13
N GLY A 81 16.91 -9.81 -9.24
CA GLY A 81 17.04 -10.35 -10.61
C GLY A 81 16.03 -11.43 -10.98
N LYS A 82 15.05 -11.72 -10.14
CA LYS A 82 13.98 -12.72 -10.32
C LYS A 82 12.64 -12.16 -9.94
N VAL A 83 11.56 -12.76 -10.46
CA VAL A 83 10.21 -12.42 -10.00
C VAL A 83 10.09 -12.77 -8.51
N PRO A 84 9.72 -11.83 -7.64
CA PRO A 84 9.63 -12.06 -6.22
C PRO A 84 8.49 -13.04 -5.90
N SER A 85 8.84 -14.21 -5.37
CA SER A 85 7.91 -15.12 -4.70
C SER A 85 8.27 -15.21 -3.22
N PRO A 86 7.35 -15.59 -2.31
CA PRO A 86 7.66 -15.71 -0.89
C PRO A 86 8.92 -16.52 -0.61
N LYS A 87 9.07 -17.68 -1.25
CA LYS A 87 10.22 -18.57 -1.08
C LYS A 87 11.54 -17.92 -1.53
N ILE A 88 11.51 -17.21 -2.68
CA ILE A 88 12.70 -16.53 -3.22
C ILE A 88 13.08 -15.35 -2.32
N LEU A 89 12.09 -14.56 -1.87
CA LEU A 89 12.32 -13.42 -0.98
C LEU A 89 12.88 -13.84 0.36
N MET A 90 12.32 -14.87 1.00
CA MET A 90 12.82 -15.37 2.30
C MET A 90 14.27 -15.78 2.21
N LYS A 91 14.66 -16.54 1.16
CA LYS A 91 16.06 -16.92 0.93
C LYS A 91 16.94 -15.69 0.69
N ALA A 92 16.51 -14.72 -0.09
CA ALA A 92 17.27 -13.52 -0.36
C ALA A 92 17.45 -12.65 0.91
N PHE A 93 16.44 -12.54 1.76
CA PHE A 93 16.57 -11.85 3.06
C PHE A 93 17.58 -12.54 3.99
N GLU A 94 17.58 -13.86 4.04
CA GLU A 94 18.54 -14.65 4.83
C GLU A 94 19.99 -14.43 4.35
N GLU A 95 20.20 -14.39 3.03
CA GLU A 95 21.54 -14.22 2.43
C GLU A 95 22.04 -12.77 2.53
N VAL A 96 21.19 -11.77 2.22
CA VAL A 96 21.58 -10.36 2.15
C VAL A 96 21.60 -9.71 3.52
N LYS A 97 20.62 -10.03 4.38
CA LYS A 97 20.41 -9.39 5.70
C LYS A 97 20.38 -7.87 5.59
N PRO A 98 19.36 -7.31 4.90
CA PRO A 98 19.31 -5.87 4.63
C PRO A 98 19.17 -5.05 5.90
N ASN A 99 19.64 -3.78 5.86
CA ASN A 99 19.53 -2.82 6.96
C ASN A 99 18.25 -1.98 6.87
N LEU A 100 17.66 -1.92 5.67
CA LEU A 100 16.36 -1.29 5.41
C LEU A 100 15.60 -2.21 4.45
N ILE A 101 14.30 -2.38 4.68
CA ILE A 101 13.42 -3.12 3.77
C ILE A 101 12.37 -2.15 3.24
N ILE A 102 12.32 -2.01 1.91
CA ILE A 102 11.31 -1.23 1.21
C ILE A 102 10.40 -2.20 0.46
N THR A 103 9.11 -2.11 0.73
CA THR A 103 8.17 -3.12 0.22
C THR A 103 6.77 -2.54 -0.06
N VAL A 104 5.90 -3.39 -0.56
CA VAL A 104 4.48 -3.09 -0.78
C VAL A 104 3.61 -3.96 0.12
N PRO A 105 2.38 -3.54 0.47
CA PRO A 105 1.48 -4.27 1.36
C PRO A 105 1.33 -5.74 0.99
N LEU A 106 1.12 -6.04 -0.29
CA LEU A 106 0.91 -7.41 -0.79
C LEU A 106 1.99 -8.41 -0.32
N VAL A 107 3.26 -7.99 -0.24
CA VAL A 107 4.36 -8.87 0.19
C VAL A 107 4.23 -9.19 1.68
N ILE A 108 4.00 -8.17 2.48
CA ILE A 108 3.90 -8.28 3.94
C ILE A 108 2.62 -9.01 4.35
N GLU A 109 1.52 -8.74 3.69
CA GLU A 109 0.23 -9.40 3.92
C GLU A 109 0.29 -10.90 3.57
N LYS A 110 1.00 -11.27 2.50
CA LYS A 110 1.25 -12.69 2.20
C LYS A 110 2.11 -13.37 3.27
N ILE A 111 3.12 -12.68 3.81
CA ILE A 111 3.91 -13.21 4.93
C ILE A 111 3.01 -13.38 6.15
N TYR A 112 2.18 -12.39 6.48
CA TYR A 112 1.22 -12.49 7.57
C TYR A 112 0.26 -13.66 7.38
N LYS A 113 -0.41 -13.75 6.23
CA LYS A 113 -1.42 -14.76 5.92
C LYS A 113 -0.83 -16.19 5.95
N ASN A 114 0.37 -16.38 5.38
CA ASN A 114 0.94 -17.71 5.20
C ASN A 114 1.77 -18.19 6.39
N VAL A 115 2.38 -17.28 7.16
CA VAL A 115 3.30 -17.64 8.24
C VAL A 115 2.70 -17.38 9.62
N ILE A 116 2.04 -16.22 9.81
CA ILE A 116 1.61 -15.76 11.13
C ILE A 116 0.19 -16.23 11.44
N GLN A 117 -0.75 -15.96 10.54
CA GLN A 117 -2.16 -16.26 10.74
C GLN A 117 -2.45 -17.74 11.08
N PRO A 118 -1.80 -18.74 10.45
CA PRO A 118 -1.98 -20.14 10.84
C PRO A 118 -1.50 -20.46 12.28
N ILE A 119 -0.54 -19.69 12.79
CA ILE A 119 -0.04 -19.87 14.16
C ILE A 119 -1.02 -19.28 15.16
N ILE A 120 -1.43 -18.03 14.98
CA ILE A 120 -2.31 -17.32 15.93
C ILE A 120 -3.75 -17.85 15.91
N ASN A 121 -4.19 -18.45 14.82
CA ASN A 121 -5.55 -19.01 14.69
C ASN A 121 -5.73 -20.39 15.35
N LYS A 122 -4.65 -21.05 15.81
CA LYS A 122 -4.77 -22.30 16.58
C LYS A 122 -5.54 -22.05 17.89
N LYS A 123 -6.49 -22.91 18.23
CA LYS A 123 -7.31 -22.80 19.46
C LYS A 123 -6.44 -22.64 20.72
N THR A 124 -5.36 -23.40 20.81
CA THR A 124 -4.38 -23.33 21.90
C THR A 124 -3.68 -21.98 21.97
N MET A 125 -3.34 -21.40 20.82
CA MET A 125 -2.69 -20.10 20.74
C MET A 125 -3.66 -18.96 21.10
N LYS A 126 -4.90 -19.01 20.61
CA LYS A 126 -5.94 -18.03 20.98
C LYS A 126 -6.20 -18.05 22.49
N TRP A 127 -6.26 -19.23 23.10
CA TRP A 127 -6.36 -19.37 24.55
C TRP A 127 -5.13 -18.79 25.28
N ALA A 128 -3.90 -19.10 24.84
CA ALA A 128 -2.68 -18.58 25.45
C ALA A 128 -2.58 -17.03 25.31
N LEU A 129 -3.02 -16.48 24.19
CA LEU A 129 -3.05 -15.03 23.96
C LEU A 129 -4.15 -14.30 24.78
N SER A 130 -5.12 -15.02 25.34
CA SER A 130 -6.13 -14.45 26.23
C SER A 130 -5.67 -14.35 27.70
N ILE A 131 -4.50 -14.92 28.04
CA ILE A 131 -3.94 -14.89 29.40
C ILE A 131 -3.02 -13.69 29.53
N PRO A 132 -3.33 -12.71 30.41
CA PRO A 132 -2.44 -11.57 30.70
C PRO A 132 -1.03 -12.04 31.11
N LEU A 133 0.01 -11.36 30.65
CA LEU A 133 1.44 -11.66 30.80
C LEU A 133 1.99 -12.73 29.86
N LEU A 134 1.22 -13.73 29.41
CA LEU A 134 1.67 -14.70 28.42
C LEU A 134 1.59 -14.11 27.01
N ASP A 135 0.61 -13.28 26.74
CA ASP A 135 0.42 -12.60 25.46
C ASP A 135 1.67 -11.80 25.04
N GLY A 136 2.25 -11.01 25.95
CA GLY A 136 3.46 -10.25 25.70
C GLY A 136 4.69 -11.09 25.36
N GLN A 137 4.85 -12.25 26.00
CA GLN A 137 5.94 -13.18 25.69
C GLN A 137 5.73 -13.84 24.33
N ILE A 138 4.51 -14.26 24.02
CA ILE A 138 4.15 -14.88 22.74
C ILE A 138 4.36 -13.89 21.60
N TYR A 139 3.83 -12.66 21.74
CA TYR A 139 4.03 -11.60 20.74
C TYR A 139 5.52 -11.27 20.55
N GLY A 140 6.30 -11.24 21.62
CA GLY A 140 7.75 -11.06 21.55
C GLY A 140 8.46 -12.16 20.76
N GLN A 141 8.05 -13.42 20.93
CA GLN A 141 8.59 -14.55 20.15
C GLN A 141 8.16 -14.49 18.67
N ILE A 142 6.90 -14.14 18.39
CA ILE A 142 6.42 -13.96 17.01
C ILE A 142 7.19 -12.82 16.32
N ARG A 143 7.34 -11.68 17.00
CA ARG A 143 8.14 -10.57 16.50
C ARG A 143 9.57 -10.99 16.17
N LYS A 144 10.24 -11.68 17.09
CA LYS A 144 11.62 -12.16 16.87
C LYS A 144 11.71 -13.07 15.66
N LYS A 145 10.83 -14.06 15.54
CA LYS A 145 10.80 -14.97 14.39
C LYS A 145 10.59 -14.22 13.07
N LEU A 146 9.71 -13.21 13.07
CA LEU A 146 9.45 -12.40 11.87
C LEU A 146 10.68 -11.54 11.50
N ILE A 147 11.32 -10.92 12.49
CA ILE A 147 12.56 -10.18 12.28
C ILE A 147 13.66 -11.10 11.74
N ASP A 148 13.88 -12.24 12.35
CA ASP A 148 14.91 -13.22 11.94
C ASP A 148 14.65 -13.72 10.50
N ALA A 149 13.38 -13.99 10.15
CA ALA A 149 12.96 -14.42 8.83
C ALA A 149 13.21 -13.37 7.73
N LEU A 150 13.20 -12.08 8.08
CA LEU A 150 13.52 -10.97 7.20
C LEU A 150 15.00 -10.55 7.26
N GLY A 151 15.88 -11.41 7.78
CA GLY A 151 17.33 -11.22 7.81
C GLY A 151 17.89 -10.66 9.11
N GLY A 152 17.06 -10.25 10.06
CA GLY A 152 17.43 -9.95 11.45
C GLY A 152 18.23 -8.67 11.69
N ARG A 153 18.46 -7.83 10.68
CA ARG A 153 19.34 -6.64 10.78
C ARG A 153 18.71 -5.32 10.40
N PHE A 154 17.51 -5.34 9.84
CA PHE A 154 16.89 -4.12 9.40
C PHE A 154 16.47 -3.22 10.56
N LYS A 155 16.57 -1.91 10.34
CA LYS A 155 16.10 -0.87 11.24
C LYS A 155 14.58 -0.79 11.23
N GLU A 156 14.01 -0.83 10.03
CA GLU A 156 12.57 -0.75 9.81
C GLU A 156 12.17 -1.32 8.44
N VAL A 157 10.88 -1.59 8.31
CA VAL A 157 10.23 -1.95 7.04
C VAL A 157 9.35 -0.79 6.62
N ILE A 158 9.65 -0.17 5.47
CA ILE A 158 8.83 0.90 4.89
C ILE A 158 7.87 0.27 3.89
N ILE A 159 6.59 0.46 4.13
CA ILE A 159 5.52 -0.10 3.31
C ILE A 159 4.86 1.04 2.54
N GLY A 160 4.78 0.93 1.21
CA GLY A 160 4.20 1.98 0.38
C GLY A 160 3.57 1.46 -0.90
N GLY A 161 2.94 2.36 -1.65
CA GLY A 161 2.38 2.09 -2.97
C GLY A 161 0.94 1.60 -3.02
N ALA A 162 0.36 1.17 -1.90
CA ALA A 162 -1.06 0.84 -1.74
C ALA A 162 -1.46 0.96 -0.26
N ALA A 163 -2.76 0.96 0.02
CA ALA A 163 -3.27 0.87 1.39
C ALA A 163 -2.90 -0.49 1.99
N MET A 164 -2.50 -0.49 3.26
CA MET A 164 -2.23 -1.71 4.03
C MET A 164 -3.52 -2.22 4.66
N ASN A 165 -3.63 -3.53 4.77
CA ASN A 165 -4.75 -4.14 5.46
C ASN A 165 -4.76 -3.74 6.95
N PRO A 166 -5.89 -3.20 7.47
CA PRO A 166 -5.98 -2.70 8.85
C PRO A 166 -5.71 -3.77 9.92
N GLU A 167 -6.12 -5.03 9.69
CA GLU A 167 -5.88 -6.12 10.66
C GLU A 167 -4.39 -6.47 10.75
N VAL A 168 -3.70 -6.43 9.61
CA VAL A 168 -2.25 -6.68 9.56
C VAL A 168 -1.48 -5.54 10.19
N GLU A 169 -1.89 -4.30 9.92
CA GLU A 169 -1.33 -3.11 10.55
C GLU A 169 -1.50 -3.16 12.08
N GLU A 170 -2.73 -3.38 12.57
CA GLU A 170 -3.02 -3.51 14.00
C GLU A 170 -2.18 -4.62 14.65
N PHE A 171 -2.08 -5.78 13.98
CA PHE A 171 -1.27 -6.87 14.48
C PHE A 171 0.20 -6.49 14.61
N PHE A 172 0.77 -5.81 13.61
CA PHE A 172 2.17 -5.37 13.64
C PHE A 172 2.43 -4.33 14.72
N HIS A 173 1.50 -3.43 14.97
CA HIS A 173 1.57 -2.53 16.12
C HIS A 173 1.53 -3.29 17.44
N ARG A 174 0.63 -4.26 17.58
CA ARG A 174 0.48 -5.08 18.80
C ARG A 174 1.75 -5.84 19.14
N ILE A 175 2.42 -6.43 18.15
CA ILE A 175 3.69 -7.12 18.37
C ILE A 175 4.90 -6.18 18.39
N LYS A 176 4.71 -4.87 18.24
CA LYS A 176 5.78 -3.84 18.13
C LYS A 176 6.79 -4.17 17.03
N PHE A 177 6.32 -4.63 15.88
CA PHE A 177 7.17 -4.87 14.72
C PHE A 177 7.64 -3.52 14.14
N PRO A 178 8.94 -3.37 13.79
CA PRO A 178 9.46 -2.09 13.29
C PRO A 178 9.04 -1.84 11.84
N PHE A 179 7.87 -1.27 11.63
CA PHE A 179 7.35 -0.92 10.32
C PHE A 179 6.78 0.49 10.31
N THR A 180 6.70 1.07 9.13
CA THR A 180 6.01 2.34 8.87
C THR A 180 5.32 2.28 7.51
N ILE A 181 4.31 3.13 7.34
CA ILE A 181 3.61 3.29 6.07
C ILE A 181 3.96 4.67 5.51
N GLY A 182 4.45 4.69 4.26
CA GLY A 182 4.68 5.91 3.52
C GLY A 182 3.66 6.08 2.40
N TYR A 183 3.28 7.33 2.13
CA TYR A 183 2.39 7.67 1.03
C TYR A 183 3.11 8.47 -0.04
N GLY A 184 2.75 8.19 -1.27
CA GLY A 184 3.25 8.91 -2.41
C GLY A 184 2.63 8.46 -3.73
N MET A 185 2.99 9.17 -4.78
CA MET A 185 2.52 8.90 -6.13
C MET A 185 3.62 9.22 -7.14
N THR A 186 3.51 8.66 -8.34
CA THR A 186 4.53 8.88 -9.39
C THR A 186 4.73 10.36 -9.68
N GLU A 187 3.66 11.15 -9.61
CA GLU A 187 3.64 12.60 -9.80
C GLU A 187 4.40 13.39 -8.72
N CYS A 188 4.82 12.72 -7.64
CA CYS A 188 5.62 13.31 -6.55
C CYS A 188 6.99 12.64 -6.36
N ALA A 189 7.48 11.86 -7.30
CA ALA A 189 8.83 11.33 -7.46
C ALA A 189 9.42 10.39 -6.37
N PRO A 190 8.75 9.64 -5.51
CA PRO A 190 7.31 9.52 -5.33
C PRO A 190 6.75 10.10 -4.01
N LEU A 191 7.57 10.37 -2.97
CA LEU A 191 7.18 10.46 -1.57
C LEU A 191 6.51 11.79 -1.21
N ILE A 192 5.41 11.71 -0.49
CA ILE A 192 4.67 12.85 0.05
C ILE A 192 4.74 12.86 1.58
N SER A 193 4.53 11.69 2.21
CA SER A 193 4.56 11.58 3.66
C SER A 193 5.25 10.30 4.14
N TYR A 194 5.87 10.40 5.31
CA TYR A 194 6.59 9.33 6.00
C TYR A 194 6.85 9.73 7.45
N ALA A 195 6.91 8.76 8.36
CA ALA A 195 7.47 8.92 9.69
C ALA A 195 8.32 7.68 10.03
N PRO A 196 9.43 7.80 10.80
CA PRO A 196 10.15 6.65 11.30
C PRO A 196 9.22 5.73 12.11
N TRP A 197 9.47 4.43 12.11
CA TRP A 197 8.58 3.45 12.75
C TRP A 197 8.26 3.72 14.23
N ASN A 198 9.18 4.33 14.96
CA ASN A 198 9.01 4.70 16.38
C ASN A 198 8.23 6.00 16.61
N GLU A 199 7.97 6.75 15.54
CA GLU A 199 7.15 7.98 15.54
C GLU A 199 5.89 7.81 14.69
N PHE A 200 5.72 6.65 14.08
CA PHE A 200 4.60 6.35 13.20
C PHE A 200 3.30 6.25 14.01
N VAL A 201 2.32 7.06 13.62
CA VAL A 201 0.98 7.06 14.22
C VAL A 201 0.12 6.01 13.51
N PRO A 202 -0.51 5.08 14.24
CA PRO A 202 -1.37 4.04 13.65
C PRO A 202 -2.45 4.64 12.75
N THR A 203 -2.73 3.94 11.65
CA THR A 203 -3.70 4.32 10.60
C THR A 203 -3.34 5.57 9.79
N SER A 204 -2.25 6.26 10.11
CA SER A 204 -1.74 7.35 9.27
C SER A 204 -0.88 6.81 8.13
N SER A 205 -0.44 7.69 7.25
CA SER A 205 0.59 7.42 6.25
C SER A 205 1.87 8.22 6.54
N GLY A 206 2.10 8.51 7.83
CA GLY A 206 3.20 9.34 8.29
C GLY A 206 2.97 10.85 8.14
N ARG A 207 3.96 11.63 8.54
CA ARG A 207 3.94 13.10 8.44
C ARG A 207 4.28 13.55 7.02
N VAL A 208 3.66 14.63 6.59
CA VAL A 208 4.04 15.33 5.36
C VAL A 208 5.52 15.73 5.43
N LEU A 209 6.27 15.45 4.35
CA LEU A 209 7.71 15.77 4.32
C LEU A 209 7.94 17.28 4.42
N ASP A 210 9.03 17.68 5.04
CA ASP A 210 9.43 19.10 5.18
C ASP A 210 9.81 19.80 3.86
N ILE A 211 10.01 19.03 2.78
CA ILE A 211 10.18 19.51 1.40
C ILE A 211 8.85 19.58 0.63
N MET A 212 7.74 19.24 1.30
CA MET A 212 6.38 19.21 0.75
C MET A 212 5.44 20.02 1.64
N GLU A 213 4.41 20.54 1.04
CA GLU A 213 3.25 21.09 1.71
C GLU A 213 2.02 20.26 1.34
N ALA A 214 1.11 20.05 2.27
CA ALA A 214 -0.17 19.41 2.01
C ALA A 214 -1.31 20.24 2.58
N ARG A 215 -2.45 20.20 1.90
CA ARG A 215 -3.71 20.75 2.39
C ARG A 215 -4.86 19.81 2.07
N ILE A 216 -5.92 19.89 2.85
CA ILE A 216 -7.17 19.17 2.61
C ILE A 216 -8.17 20.15 2.01
N TYR A 217 -8.47 19.99 0.72
CA TYR A 217 -9.46 20.80 0.03
C TYR A 217 -10.84 20.17 0.19
N LYS A 218 -11.79 20.92 0.70
CA LYS A 218 -13.18 20.54 0.88
C LYS A 218 -14.07 21.47 0.05
N GLU A 219 -14.95 20.91 -0.76
CA GLU A 219 -15.97 21.69 -1.48
C GLU A 219 -16.99 22.27 -0.49
N ASN A 220 -17.43 21.45 0.47
CA ASN A 220 -18.22 21.90 1.60
C ASN A 220 -17.34 21.87 2.87
N PRO A 221 -17.19 23.01 3.60
CA PRO A 221 -16.39 23.06 4.83
C PRO A 221 -16.81 22.04 5.90
N ASP A 222 -18.07 21.65 5.92
CA ASP A 222 -18.64 20.70 6.87
C ASP A 222 -18.28 19.22 6.56
N ASP A 223 -17.71 18.96 5.39
CA ASP A 223 -17.29 17.61 5.02
C ASP A 223 -16.19 17.11 5.96
N LYS A 224 -16.30 15.85 6.38
CA LYS A 224 -15.29 15.20 7.23
C LYS A 224 -13.99 14.91 6.49
N LEU A 225 -14.08 14.67 5.18
CA LEU A 225 -12.96 14.35 4.29
C LEU A 225 -12.86 15.39 3.19
N GLY A 226 -11.65 15.59 2.68
CA GLY A 226 -11.42 16.42 1.50
C GLY A 226 -10.35 15.83 0.61
N GLU A 227 -10.17 16.41 -0.58
CA GLU A 227 -9.11 16.04 -1.50
C GLU A 227 -7.76 16.47 -0.94
N ILE A 228 -6.81 15.53 -0.89
CA ILE A 228 -5.43 15.83 -0.54
C ILE A 228 -4.79 16.56 -1.72
N GLN A 229 -4.34 17.79 -1.47
CA GLN A 229 -3.61 18.59 -2.44
C GLN A 229 -2.21 18.86 -1.92
N VAL A 230 -1.20 18.76 -2.79
CA VAL A 230 0.21 18.86 -2.38
C VAL A 230 0.99 19.83 -3.28
N ARG A 231 2.03 20.42 -2.70
CA ARG A 231 2.96 21.30 -3.38
C ARG A 231 4.36 21.07 -2.82
N GLY A 232 5.40 21.17 -3.63
CA GLY A 232 6.78 21.04 -3.16
C GLY A 232 7.78 20.62 -4.24
N GLU A 233 9.02 20.40 -3.81
CA GLU A 233 10.15 20.08 -4.72
C GLU A 233 9.95 18.75 -5.46
N ASN A 234 9.21 17.82 -4.88
CA ASN A 234 8.97 16.48 -5.43
C ASN A 234 7.95 16.47 -6.57
N VAL A 235 7.13 17.53 -6.70
CA VAL A 235 5.99 17.56 -7.63
C VAL A 235 6.44 17.66 -9.07
N MET A 236 5.86 16.86 -9.95
CA MET A 236 6.12 16.80 -11.39
C MET A 236 5.93 18.15 -12.08
N THR A 237 6.50 18.28 -13.27
CA THR A 237 6.24 19.45 -14.14
C THR A 237 4.96 19.31 -14.97
N GLY A 238 4.40 18.10 -15.09
CA GLY A 238 3.18 17.82 -15.85
C GLY A 238 3.23 16.47 -16.56
N TYR A 239 2.24 16.24 -17.42
CA TYR A 239 2.14 15.04 -18.25
C TYR A 239 2.70 15.28 -19.65
N TYR A 240 3.53 14.36 -20.12
CA TYR A 240 4.17 14.43 -21.43
C TYR A 240 3.13 14.44 -22.56
N LYS A 241 3.23 15.46 -23.44
CA LYS A 241 2.32 15.68 -24.57
C LYS A 241 0.83 15.67 -24.19
N ASN A 242 0.50 16.04 -22.95
CA ASN A 242 -0.89 16.10 -22.47
C ASN A 242 -1.11 17.34 -21.58
N PRO A 243 -1.14 18.55 -22.18
CA PRO A 243 -1.33 19.79 -21.43
C PRO A 243 -2.70 19.90 -20.77
N GLU A 244 -3.74 19.30 -21.38
CA GLU A 244 -5.11 19.30 -20.85
C GLU A 244 -5.15 18.54 -19.53
N ALA A 245 -4.69 17.29 -19.52
CA ALA A 245 -4.61 16.51 -18.29
C ALA A 245 -3.66 17.14 -17.25
N THR A 246 -2.65 17.89 -17.67
CA THR A 246 -1.79 18.64 -16.75
C THR A 246 -2.58 19.77 -16.09
N LYS A 247 -3.35 20.53 -16.86
CA LYS A 247 -4.20 21.62 -16.35
C LYS A 247 -5.28 21.11 -15.38
N GLU A 248 -5.85 19.93 -15.65
CA GLU A 248 -6.87 19.32 -14.78
C GLU A 248 -6.37 18.98 -13.38
N VAL A 249 -5.09 18.56 -13.26
CA VAL A 249 -4.54 18.11 -11.98
C VAL A 249 -3.86 19.21 -11.16
N PHE A 250 -3.63 20.39 -11.74
CA PHE A 250 -3.13 21.53 -10.99
C PHE A 250 -4.24 22.54 -10.73
N THR A 251 -4.28 23.07 -9.51
CA THR A 251 -5.13 24.19 -9.16
C THR A 251 -4.52 25.49 -9.72
N GLU A 252 -5.32 26.57 -9.80
CA GLU A 252 -4.85 27.87 -10.26
C GLU A 252 -3.72 28.45 -9.40
N ASP A 253 -3.71 28.14 -8.09
CA ASP A 253 -2.67 28.52 -7.12
C ASP A 253 -1.52 27.50 -7.02
N GLY A 254 -1.44 26.55 -7.98
CA GLY A 254 -0.26 25.69 -8.20
C GLY A 254 -0.17 24.43 -7.33
N TRP A 255 -1.26 24.00 -6.70
CA TRP A 255 -1.30 22.74 -5.98
C TRP A 255 -1.61 21.56 -6.91
N LEU A 256 -0.94 20.45 -6.71
CA LEU A 256 -1.28 19.18 -7.35
C LEU A 256 -2.45 18.52 -6.64
N ARG A 257 -3.51 18.26 -7.37
CA ARG A 257 -4.65 17.42 -6.94
C ARG A 257 -4.23 15.97 -7.01
N THR A 258 -4.20 15.28 -5.86
CA THR A 258 -3.79 13.86 -5.83
C THR A 258 -4.89 12.93 -6.32
N GLY A 259 -6.14 13.34 -6.18
CA GLY A 259 -7.33 12.51 -6.38
C GLY A 259 -7.54 11.51 -5.24
N ASP A 260 -6.77 11.59 -4.18
CA ASP A 260 -6.94 10.81 -2.95
C ASP A 260 -7.68 11.68 -1.91
N LEU A 261 -8.58 11.07 -1.15
CA LEU A 261 -9.36 11.71 -0.09
C LEU A 261 -8.77 11.36 1.28
N GLY A 262 -8.76 12.34 2.18
CA GLY A 262 -8.20 12.12 3.51
C GLY A 262 -8.37 13.28 4.45
N THR A 263 -7.63 13.23 5.56
CA THR A 263 -7.51 14.24 6.58
C THR A 263 -6.06 14.47 6.97
N LEU A 264 -5.79 15.62 7.57
CA LEU A 264 -4.50 15.99 8.13
C LEU A 264 -4.74 16.40 9.58
N ASP A 265 -3.94 15.90 10.52
CA ASP A 265 -4.00 16.35 11.91
C ASP A 265 -3.05 17.53 12.19
N ASP A 266 -3.09 18.04 13.44
CA ASP A 266 -2.29 19.20 13.84
C ASP A 266 -0.78 18.93 13.83
N ASP A 267 -0.37 17.65 13.90
CA ASP A 267 1.03 17.22 13.82
C ASP A 267 1.46 16.89 12.38
N ASN A 268 0.63 17.25 11.39
CA ASN A 268 0.82 16.95 9.96
C ASN A 268 0.88 15.47 9.62
N ASN A 269 0.30 14.58 10.42
CA ASN A 269 0.09 13.21 10.00
C ASN A 269 -1.05 13.14 8.99
N LEU A 270 -0.81 12.44 7.88
CA LEU A 270 -1.74 12.31 6.78
C LEU A 270 -2.50 10.98 6.88
N TYR A 271 -3.83 11.05 6.82
CA TYR A 271 -4.73 9.88 6.87
C TYR A 271 -5.46 9.76 5.54
N ILE A 272 -5.19 8.70 4.80
CA ILE A 272 -5.80 8.44 3.50
C ILE A 272 -6.99 7.51 3.70
N ARG A 273 -8.12 7.83 3.08
CA ARG A 273 -9.35 7.02 3.14
C ARG A 273 -9.64 6.30 1.84
N GLY A 274 -9.28 6.86 0.70
CA GLY A 274 -9.48 6.24 -0.60
C GLY A 274 -9.38 7.24 -1.73
N ARG A 275 -9.84 6.84 -2.91
CA ARG A 275 -9.79 7.69 -4.11
C ARG A 275 -11.13 8.29 -4.43
N SER A 276 -11.15 9.56 -4.81
CA SER A 276 -12.38 10.25 -5.23
C SER A 276 -13.06 9.56 -6.42
N LYS A 277 -12.27 9.02 -7.36
CA LYS A 277 -12.79 8.35 -8.57
C LYS A 277 -13.36 6.95 -8.35
N THR A 278 -13.00 6.29 -7.24
CA THR A 278 -13.47 4.93 -6.92
C THR A 278 -14.49 4.94 -5.78
N MET A 279 -14.65 6.07 -5.12
CA MET A 279 -15.63 6.28 -4.07
C MET A 279 -17.04 6.07 -4.61
N ILE A 280 -17.84 5.31 -3.89
CA ILE A 280 -19.26 5.08 -4.16
C ILE A 280 -20.06 5.91 -3.17
N LEU A 281 -21.03 6.67 -3.66
CA LEU A 281 -21.93 7.43 -2.79
C LEU A 281 -23.11 6.52 -2.40
N SER A 282 -23.25 6.22 -1.11
CA SER A 282 -24.38 5.42 -0.62
C SER A 282 -25.72 6.16 -0.83
N SER A 283 -26.82 5.42 -0.81
CA SER A 283 -28.17 6.01 -0.87
C SER A 283 -28.48 6.96 0.30
N SER A 284 -27.74 6.87 1.40
CA SER A 284 -27.82 7.75 2.56
C SER A 284 -26.84 8.94 2.52
N GLY A 285 -26.14 9.14 1.37
CA GLY A 285 -25.19 10.23 1.19
C GLY A 285 -23.84 10.04 1.86
N GLN A 286 -23.49 8.83 2.24
CA GLN A 286 -22.21 8.51 2.88
C GLN A 286 -21.21 7.98 1.85
N ASN A 287 -19.95 8.35 2.02
CA ASN A 287 -18.86 7.90 1.17
C ASN A 287 -18.49 6.45 1.52
N ILE A 288 -18.49 5.58 0.53
CA ILE A 288 -18.02 4.21 0.62
C ILE A 288 -16.72 4.09 -0.16
N PHE A 289 -15.71 3.52 0.46
CA PHE A 289 -14.41 3.25 -0.14
C PHE A 289 -14.27 1.76 -0.43
N PRO A 290 -14.47 1.32 -1.67
CA PRO A 290 -14.46 -0.10 -2.01
C PRO A 290 -13.17 -0.81 -1.59
N GLU A 291 -12.03 -0.11 -1.66
CA GLU A 291 -10.73 -0.65 -1.30
C GLU A 291 -10.62 -1.05 0.17
N GLU A 292 -11.31 -0.36 1.08
CA GLU A 292 -11.34 -0.72 2.51
C GLU A 292 -12.12 -2.03 2.73
N ILE A 293 -13.22 -2.22 1.99
CA ILE A 293 -14.02 -3.44 2.05
C ILE A 293 -13.24 -4.62 1.43
N GLU A 294 -12.59 -4.39 0.28
CA GLU A 294 -11.76 -5.38 -0.40
C GLU A 294 -10.57 -5.82 0.46
N ALA A 295 -9.92 -4.89 1.14
CA ALA A 295 -8.82 -5.21 2.04
C ALA A 295 -9.26 -6.19 3.15
N ARG A 296 -10.48 -6.06 3.69
CA ARG A 296 -11.05 -7.00 4.67
C ARG A 296 -11.38 -8.33 4.02
N LEU A 297 -12.03 -8.31 2.86
CA LEU A 297 -12.45 -9.52 2.15
C LEU A 297 -11.26 -10.37 1.69
N ASN A 298 -10.18 -9.74 1.23
CA ASN A 298 -8.97 -10.42 0.81
C ASN A 298 -8.25 -11.20 1.94
N ASN A 299 -8.54 -10.88 3.21
CA ASN A 299 -8.03 -11.63 4.36
C ASN A 299 -8.89 -12.86 4.72
N MET A 300 -10.08 -12.98 4.15
CA MET A 300 -10.97 -14.07 4.48
C MET A 300 -10.53 -15.39 3.85
N PRO A 301 -10.98 -16.53 4.39
CA PRO A 301 -10.61 -17.84 3.89
C PRO A 301 -10.88 -18.01 2.39
N PHE A 302 -9.88 -18.49 1.66
CA PHE A 302 -9.93 -18.81 0.24
C PHE A 302 -10.28 -17.64 -0.70
N VAL A 303 -10.13 -16.41 -0.26
CA VAL A 303 -10.16 -15.22 -1.12
C VAL A 303 -8.75 -14.89 -1.55
N LEU A 304 -8.48 -14.94 -2.86
CA LEU A 304 -7.19 -14.54 -3.42
C LEU A 304 -7.21 -13.06 -3.79
N GLU A 305 -8.29 -12.62 -4.45
CA GLU A 305 -8.51 -11.23 -4.86
C GLU A 305 -9.99 -10.90 -4.85
N SER A 306 -10.31 -9.66 -4.56
CA SER A 306 -11.68 -9.17 -4.61
C SER A 306 -11.78 -7.79 -5.23
N LEU A 307 -12.97 -7.48 -5.76
CA LEU A 307 -13.32 -6.20 -6.33
C LEU A 307 -14.75 -5.85 -5.91
N VAL A 308 -14.93 -4.76 -5.19
CA VAL A 308 -16.26 -4.28 -4.76
C VAL A 308 -16.73 -3.21 -5.75
N ILE A 309 -17.91 -3.42 -6.30
CA ILE A 309 -18.56 -2.55 -7.28
C ILE A 309 -19.98 -2.24 -6.85
N GLU A 310 -20.54 -1.17 -7.40
CA GLU A 310 -21.97 -0.89 -7.25
C GLU A 310 -22.76 -1.48 -8.43
N ARG A 311 -23.79 -2.26 -8.14
CA ARG A 311 -24.79 -2.73 -9.10
C ARG A 311 -26.19 -2.51 -8.54
N ASN A 312 -27.07 -1.92 -9.33
CA ASN A 312 -28.45 -1.66 -8.92
C ASN A 312 -28.56 -0.99 -7.54
N LYS A 313 -27.67 -0.02 -7.26
CA LYS A 313 -27.57 0.70 -5.97
C LYS A 313 -27.24 -0.21 -4.77
N ARG A 314 -26.63 -1.35 -5.01
CA ARG A 314 -26.12 -2.27 -3.98
C ARG A 314 -24.67 -2.59 -4.21
N LEU A 315 -23.94 -2.80 -3.14
CA LEU A 315 -22.56 -3.27 -3.24
C LEU A 315 -22.54 -4.76 -3.54
N VAL A 316 -21.75 -5.14 -4.53
CA VAL A 316 -21.49 -6.52 -4.92
C VAL A 316 -19.98 -6.74 -4.88
N ALA A 317 -19.53 -7.82 -4.26
CA ALA A 317 -18.12 -8.21 -4.28
C ALA A 317 -17.90 -9.30 -5.33
N LEU A 318 -17.07 -9.01 -6.32
CA LEU A 318 -16.53 -10.02 -7.23
C LEU A 318 -15.30 -10.64 -6.56
N VAL A 319 -15.23 -11.96 -6.48
CA VAL A 319 -14.15 -12.68 -5.79
C VAL A 319 -13.51 -13.70 -6.72
N TYR A 320 -12.21 -13.61 -6.88
CA TYR A 320 -11.40 -14.70 -7.42
C TYR A 320 -10.88 -15.53 -6.25
N ALA A 321 -11.29 -16.81 -6.22
CA ALA A 321 -10.96 -17.70 -5.12
C ALA A 321 -9.53 -18.26 -5.22
N ASP A 322 -8.96 -18.65 -4.07
CA ASP A 322 -7.69 -19.37 -3.99
C ASP A 322 -7.91 -20.87 -4.31
N TYR A 323 -8.04 -21.17 -5.60
CA TYR A 323 -8.31 -22.53 -6.07
C TYR A 323 -7.19 -23.51 -5.72
N GLU A 324 -5.93 -23.08 -5.65
CA GLU A 324 -4.81 -23.94 -5.23
C GLU A 324 -4.97 -24.39 -3.78
N ALA A 325 -5.35 -23.48 -2.90
CA ALA A 325 -5.59 -23.80 -1.49
C ALA A 325 -6.86 -24.68 -1.33
N LEU A 326 -7.90 -24.43 -2.10
CA LEU A 326 -9.14 -25.22 -2.09
C LEU A 326 -8.88 -26.66 -2.57
N ASP A 327 -8.12 -26.82 -3.66
CA ASP A 327 -7.74 -28.14 -4.21
C ASP A 327 -6.91 -28.95 -3.23
N SER A 328 -5.94 -28.29 -2.57
CA SER A 328 -5.07 -28.96 -1.59
C SER A 328 -5.81 -29.54 -0.38
N LEU A 329 -7.02 -29.00 -0.08
CA LEU A 329 -7.87 -29.42 1.02
C LEU A 329 -9.11 -30.23 0.58
N GLY A 330 -9.27 -30.48 -0.73
CA GLY A 330 -10.42 -31.19 -1.28
C GLY A 330 -11.74 -30.41 -1.17
N LEU A 331 -11.69 -29.07 -1.09
CA LEU A 331 -12.83 -28.19 -0.90
C LEU A 331 -13.32 -27.52 -2.20
N ASN A 332 -12.77 -27.89 -3.35
CA ASN A 332 -13.08 -27.27 -4.65
C ASN A 332 -14.43 -27.73 -5.25
N GLN A 333 -15.34 -28.27 -4.45
CA GLN A 333 -16.69 -28.57 -4.88
C GLN A 333 -17.57 -27.31 -4.82
N PRO A 334 -18.49 -27.07 -5.79
CA PRO A 334 -19.30 -25.86 -5.85
C PRO A 334 -20.06 -25.55 -4.56
N ASP A 335 -20.62 -26.58 -3.89
CA ASP A 335 -21.38 -26.42 -2.65
C ASP A 335 -20.50 -25.99 -1.47
N ASN A 336 -19.27 -26.53 -1.38
CA ASN A 336 -18.31 -26.12 -0.36
C ASN A 336 -17.90 -24.68 -0.57
N LEU A 337 -17.56 -24.32 -1.80
CA LEU A 337 -17.14 -22.98 -2.16
C LEU A 337 -18.24 -21.96 -1.91
N LYS A 338 -19.48 -22.27 -2.24
CA LYS A 338 -20.65 -21.44 -1.93
C LYS A 338 -20.78 -21.22 -0.42
N THR A 339 -20.74 -22.31 0.36
CA THR A 339 -20.84 -22.24 1.83
C THR A 339 -19.74 -21.36 2.43
N ILE A 340 -18.49 -21.49 1.96
CA ILE A 340 -17.37 -20.66 2.39
C ILE A 340 -17.60 -19.18 2.06
N MET A 341 -18.09 -18.89 0.85
CA MET A 341 -18.33 -17.49 0.43
C MET A 341 -19.53 -16.88 1.16
N ASP A 342 -20.56 -17.64 1.47
CA ASP A 342 -21.70 -17.20 2.29
C ASP A 342 -21.26 -16.88 3.74
N GLU A 343 -20.36 -17.68 4.31
CA GLU A 343 -19.75 -17.40 5.61
C GLU A 343 -18.84 -16.15 5.57
N ASN A 344 -18.04 -16.02 4.52
CA ASN A 344 -17.21 -14.83 4.30
C ASN A 344 -18.07 -13.57 4.18
N LEU A 345 -19.17 -13.61 3.43
CA LEU A 345 -20.11 -12.50 3.31
C LEU A 345 -20.70 -12.09 4.67
N LYS A 346 -21.12 -13.07 5.46
CA LYS A 346 -21.65 -12.83 6.82
C LYS A 346 -20.59 -12.16 7.71
N ASN A 347 -19.36 -12.69 7.70
CA ASN A 347 -18.25 -12.17 8.51
C ASN A 347 -17.85 -10.76 8.06
N LEU A 348 -17.76 -10.51 6.75
CA LEU A 348 -17.53 -9.19 6.19
C LEU A 348 -18.59 -8.19 6.68
N ASN A 349 -19.85 -8.51 6.51
CA ASN A 349 -20.96 -7.64 6.86
C ASN A 349 -21.10 -7.37 8.38
N ASN A 350 -20.50 -8.20 9.23
CA ASN A 350 -20.40 -7.96 10.66
C ASN A 350 -19.20 -7.03 11.02
N SER A 351 -18.24 -6.83 10.09
CA SER A 351 -17.03 -6.05 10.33
C SER A 351 -17.06 -4.65 9.68
N VAL A 352 -18.08 -4.35 8.88
CA VAL A 352 -18.23 -3.08 8.18
C VAL A 352 -19.45 -2.30 8.67
N ALA A 353 -19.50 -0.99 8.39
CA ALA A 353 -20.64 -0.15 8.73
C ALA A 353 -21.92 -0.58 7.96
N ALA A 354 -23.09 -0.21 8.46
CA ALA A 354 -24.37 -0.63 7.88
C ALA A 354 -24.53 -0.22 6.40
N TYR A 355 -23.98 0.93 6.01
CA TYR A 355 -24.04 1.44 4.65
C TYR A 355 -22.96 0.84 3.72
N GLU A 356 -21.97 0.14 4.26
CA GLU A 356 -20.90 -0.55 3.53
C GLU A 356 -21.21 -2.03 3.30
N LYS A 357 -22.35 -2.52 3.77
CA LYS A 357 -22.69 -3.94 3.65
C LYS A 357 -22.81 -4.36 2.19
N VAL A 358 -22.10 -5.44 1.89
CA VAL A 358 -22.13 -6.11 0.58
C VAL A 358 -23.37 -7.00 0.50
N SER A 359 -24.11 -6.90 -0.59
CA SER A 359 -25.34 -7.67 -0.81
C SER A 359 -25.05 -9.13 -1.16
N GLN A 360 -24.00 -9.39 -1.91
CA GLN A 360 -23.60 -10.72 -2.34
C GLN A 360 -22.12 -10.80 -2.69
N ILE A 361 -21.54 -11.98 -2.57
CA ILE A 361 -20.25 -12.33 -3.18
C ILE A 361 -20.57 -13.12 -4.46
N GLN A 362 -20.04 -12.65 -5.59
CA GLN A 362 -20.08 -13.33 -6.87
C GLN A 362 -18.70 -13.86 -7.21
N LEU A 363 -18.58 -15.16 -7.44
CA LEU A 363 -17.32 -15.75 -7.87
C LEU A 363 -16.99 -15.31 -9.30
N TYR A 364 -15.76 -14.86 -9.47
CA TYR A 364 -15.23 -14.48 -10.78
C TYR A 364 -14.33 -15.61 -11.31
N PRO A 365 -14.52 -16.07 -12.55
CA PRO A 365 -13.94 -17.34 -13.00
C PRO A 365 -12.43 -17.30 -13.28
N THR A 366 -11.87 -16.10 -13.46
CA THR A 366 -10.45 -15.91 -13.81
C THR A 366 -9.84 -14.84 -12.93
N GLU A 367 -8.50 -14.75 -12.88
CA GLU A 367 -7.83 -13.61 -12.25
C GLU A 367 -8.28 -12.30 -12.91
N PHE A 368 -8.39 -11.24 -12.09
CA PHE A 368 -8.71 -9.91 -12.60
C PHE A 368 -7.57 -9.38 -13.47
N GLU A 369 -7.92 -8.67 -14.54
CA GLU A 369 -6.95 -7.94 -15.33
C GLU A 369 -6.28 -6.84 -14.49
N LYS A 370 -4.95 -6.80 -14.54
CA LYS A 370 -4.12 -5.91 -13.75
C LYS A 370 -3.32 -4.94 -14.61
N THR A 371 -3.04 -3.80 -14.02
CA THR A 371 -2.04 -2.87 -14.52
C THR A 371 -0.63 -3.48 -14.31
N PRO A 372 0.43 -2.93 -14.95
CA PRO A 372 1.82 -3.32 -14.66
C PRO A 372 2.20 -3.20 -13.17
N LYS A 373 1.51 -2.36 -12.40
CA LYS A 373 1.64 -2.23 -10.93
C LYS A 373 0.85 -3.28 -10.15
N ARG A 374 0.26 -4.26 -10.83
CA ARG A 374 -0.60 -5.30 -10.26
C ARG A 374 -1.88 -4.79 -9.57
N SER A 375 -2.32 -3.58 -9.82
CA SER A 375 -3.64 -3.08 -9.41
C SER A 375 -4.71 -3.53 -10.38
N ILE A 376 -5.86 -3.96 -9.89
CA ILE A 376 -6.99 -4.39 -10.72
C ILE A 376 -7.49 -3.22 -11.57
N LYS A 377 -7.76 -3.47 -12.85
CA LYS A 377 -8.34 -2.50 -13.79
C LYS A 377 -9.85 -2.39 -13.57
N ARG A 378 -10.28 -1.73 -12.47
CA ARG A 378 -11.70 -1.63 -12.05
C ARG A 378 -12.66 -1.27 -13.16
N TYR A 379 -12.25 -0.35 -14.07
CA TYR A 379 -13.11 0.14 -15.14
C TYR A 379 -13.61 -0.95 -16.11
N LEU A 380 -12.96 -2.11 -16.14
CA LEU A 380 -13.39 -3.25 -16.97
C LEU A 380 -14.56 -4.00 -16.35
N TYR A 381 -14.83 -3.80 -15.06
CA TYR A 381 -15.77 -4.60 -14.28
C TYR A 381 -17.03 -3.83 -13.84
N ASN A 382 -17.02 -2.50 -13.96
CA ASN A 382 -18.15 -1.65 -13.55
C ASN A 382 -19.41 -1.84 -14.42
N SER A 383 -19.26 -2.37 -15.64
CA SER A 383 -20.33 -2.53 -16.63
C SER A 383 -20.66 -3.98 -16.97
N ILE A 384 -20.10 -4.96 -16.23
CA ILE A 384 -20.41 -6.36 -16.50
C ILE A 384 -21.84 -6.63 -16.06
N ALA A 385 -22.73 -6.95 -17.02
CA ALA A 385 -24.11 -7.37 -16.78
C ALA A 385 -24.13 -8.67 -15.95
N GLU A 386 -25.22 -8.87 -15.21
CA GLU A 386 -25.52 -10.18 -14.59
C GLU A 386 -25.74 -11.19 -15.72
N ASP A 387 -24.88 -12.21 -15.82
CA ASP A 387 -25.18 -13.45 -16.56
C ASP A 387 -25.83 -14.45 -15.63
#